data_b66ad11dcbaf22c0c74bdccf9ac018c1
#
_entry.id   b66ad11dcbaf22c0c74bdccf9ac018c1
#
_cell.length_a   1.000
_cell.length_b   1.000
_cell.length_c   1.000
_cell.angle_alpha   90.00
_cell.angle_beta   90.00
_cell.angle_gamma   90.00
#
_symmetry.space_group_name_H-M   'P 1'
#
loop_
_entity.id
_entity.type
_entity.pdbx_description
1 polymer ?
#
loop_
_entity_poly.entity_id
_entity_poly.type
_entity_poly.pdbx_seq_one_letter_code
_entity_poly.pdbx_strand_id
1 'polypeptide(L)'
;MFEKLNLNTFFSILIVFIASIIHLIITPYTKVEESFNVQAVHDFLFHSSDHSVDILFRSQNSSRFVWDHEKFPGVVHRTFLTSFVVAVLTKLLGLFVADDKFHYQLISRGCLAFLFSYTFSCFIRSLNKTLGTRIGMLTTLLTITQFHLIFYSSRMLPNTFALILVLLAYSKWIEQDWRSFLFLFAFTVVVVRFETIILFGCICFVEIFLTKNLTLKQVFQYGIPSGLFSLSVTILFDSYIWNRWIWPEGDTILFNIIQNKSHHWGTQPFWWYFYYGLPNILFTSVLFLPFILIIEKNRLNRLKFLLVSISFVFIYSFLPHKELRFIIYSIPLFNSIIATVIVSITKILRSITESYQRYRFENSLLTKLIANDISKFLIKRLNNFFAYAIVINLILNLFLTLFKLYLSYYNYPGGQALMNLNEAIHFDFSNRSEKIGVYVCDLAAQSGFTRFLESNNIYYDKEPKFDYNRFEESERIYLIFEPKHFGEYLAESSDTISEARLLHNNAIRCRPIYTILALKAKFFNANNSIPSLFIYQCD
;
A
#
# COMPACT_ATOMS: atom_id res chain seq x y z
N MET A 1 -8.92 25.71 9.43
CA MET A 1 -8.27 24.46 9.02
C MET A 1 -7.00 24.68 8.18
N PHE A 2 -6.83 25.82 7.54
CA PHE A 2 -5.63 26.20 6.80
C PHE A 2 -4.78 27.20 7.61
N GLU A 3 -4.21 26.74 8.75
CA GLU A 3 -3.08 27.47 9.34
C GLU A 3 -1.91 27.46 8.36
N LYS A 4 -1.24 28.62 8.23
CA LYS A 4 -0.08 28.82 7.33
C LYS A 4 0.79 27.58 7.27
N LEU A 5 0.82 26.92 6.11
CA LEU A 5 1.73 25.81 5.84
C LEU A 5 3.17 26.32 6.08
N ASN A 6 3.79 25.84 7.15
CA ASN A 6 5.18 26.15 7.44
C ASN A 6 6.03 25.53 6.31
N LEU A 7 7.04 26.22 5.82
CA LEU A 7 7.90 25.79 4.70
C LEU A 7 8.39 24.33 4.86
N ASN A 8 8.72 23.91 6.08
CA ASN A 8 9.12 22.55 6.38
C ASN A 8 8.00 21.50 6.17
N THR A 9 6.75 21.87 6.41
CA THR A 9 5.58 20.98 6.21
C THR A 9 5.32 20.82 4.71
N PHE A 10 5.38 21.92 3.96
CA PHE A 10 5.25 21.88 2.50
C PHE A 10 6.35 21.00 1.86
N PHE A 11 7.58 21.15 2.31
CA PHE A 11 8.70 20.35 1.81
C PHE A 11 8.51 18.85 2.11
N SER A 12 7.97 18.49 3.28
CA SER A 12 7.64 17.09 3.61
C SER A 12 6.58 16.51 2.69
N ILE A 13 5.52 17.27 2.37
CA ILE A 13 4.49 16.83 1.42
C ILE A 13 5.13 16.57 0.06
N LEU A 14 5.88 17.54 -0.43
CA LEU A 14 6.44 17.49 -1.79
C LEU A 14 7.39 16.32 -1.97
N ILE A 15 8.35 16.11 -1.05
CA ILE A 15 9.36 15.04 -1.18
C ILE A 15 8.74 13.64 -1.07
N VAL A 16 7.77 13.44 -0.17
CA VAL A 16 7.07 12.17 -0.02
C VAL A 16 6.19 11.90 -1.23
N PHE A 17 5.50 12.92 -1.74
CA PHE A 17 4.67 12.81 -2.93
C PHE A 17 5.50 12.47 -4.17
N ILE A 18 6.62 13.18 -4.41
CA ILE A 18 7.53 12.88 -5.52
C ILE A 18 8.05 11.44 -5.43
N ALA A 19 8.49 10.99 -4.25
CA ALA A 19 8.93 9.61 -4.06
C ALA A 19 7.81 8.61 -4.39
N SER A 20 6.57 8.88 -3.96
CA SER A 20 5.40 8.03 -4.25
C SER A 20 5.07 8.00 -5.75
N ILE A 21 5.15 9.13 -6.44
CA ILE A 21 4.91 9.22 -7.89
C ILE A 21 5.99 8.47 -8.68
N ILE A 22 7.26 8.53 -8.28
CA ILE A 22 8.33 7.74 -8.90
C ILE A 22 8.00 6.24 -8.82
N HIS A 23 7.56 5.75 -7.64
CA HIS A 23 7.16 4.35 -7.48
C HIS A 23 5.92 4.01 -8.32
N LEU A 24 4.96 4.91 -8.41
CA LEU A 24 3.76 4.75 -9.24
C LEU A 24 4.09 4.63 -10.74
N ILE A 25 4.96 5.51 -11.26
CA ILE A 25 5.35 5.50 -12.68
C ILE A 25 6.12 4.23 -13.04
N ILE A 26 7.03 3.77 -12.16
CA ILE A 26 7.81 2.56 -12.40
C ILE A 26 6.93 1.30 -12.29
N THR A 27 5.90 1.32 -11.44
CA THR A 27 4.99 0.17 -11.23
C THR A 27 3.52 0.58 -11.42
N PRO A 28 3.11 0.90 -12.67
CA PRO A 28 1.80 1.50 -12.95
C PRO A 28 0.64 0.51 -12.83
N TYR A 29 0.91 -0.79 -12.93
CA TYR A 29 -0.11 -1.84 -12.87
C TYR A 29 -0.46 -2.22 -11.43
N THR A 30 -1.58 -2.93 -11.24
CA THR A 30 -2.16 -3.28 -9.94
C THR A 30 -2.06 -4.79 -9.67
N LYS A 31 -2.39 -5.21 -8.45
CA LYS A 31 -2.51 -6.62 -8.07
C LYS A 31 -3.96 -6.94 -7.72
N VAL A 32 -4.29 -8.23 -7.68
CA VAL A 32 -5.65 -8.71 -7.35
C VAL A 32 -6.18 -8.16 -6.03
N GLU A 33 -5.31 -7.94 -5.04
CA GLU A 33 -5.68 -7.40 -3.74
C GLU A 33 -6.17 -5.94 -3.78
N GLU A 34 -5.85 -5.23 -4.88
CA GLU A 34 -6.30 -3.86 -5.15
C GLU A 34 -7.58 -3.84 -5.99
N SER A 35 -7.94 -4.97 -6.64
CA SER A 35 -8.92 -5.03 -7.73
C SER A 35 -10.26 -4.42 -7.34
N PHE A 36 -10.82 -4.78 -6.17
CA PHE A 36 -12.11 -4.23 -5.74
C PHE A 36 -12.12 -2.70 -5.76
N ASN A 37 -11.15 -2.05 -5.12
CA ASN A 37 -11.12 -0.60 -5.04
C ASN A 37 -10.82 0.06 -6.40
N VAL A 38 -9.94 -0.55 -7.20
CA VAL A 38 -9.60 -0.05 -8.55
C VAL A 38 -10.82 -0.11 -9.46
N GLN A 39 -11.52 -1.26 -9.49
CA GLN A 39 -12.72 -1.44 -10.30
C GLN A 39 -13.86 -0.53 -9.82
N ALA A 40 -14.04 -0.39 -8.50
CA ALA A 40 -15.03 0.54 -7.95
C ALA A 40 -14.76 2.00 -8.38
N VAL A 41 -13.50 2.44 -8.36
CA VAL A 41 -13.14 3.79 -8.85
C VAL A 41 -13.44 3.90 -10.34
N HIS A 42 -13.12 2.89 -11.16
CA HIS A 42 -13.47 2.87 -12.57
C HIS A 42 -14.98 3.01 -12.77
N ASP A 43 -15.76 2.22 -12.05
CA ASP A 43 -17.21 2.19 -12.21
C ASP A 43 -17.85 3.54 -11.80
N PHE A 44 -17.39 4.17 -10.73
CA PHE A 44 -17.80 5.53 -10.37
C PHE A 44 -17.45 6.59 -11.43
N LEU A 45 -16.36 6.42 -12.15
CA LEU A 45 -15.93 7.39 -13.17
C LEU A 45 -16.68 7.24 -14.49
N PHE A 46 -16.92 6.01 -14.94
CA PHE A 46 -17.36 5.73 -16.31
C PHE A 46 -18.80 5.23 -16.41
N HIS A 47 -19.38 4.65 -15.34
CA HIS A 47 -20.78 4.24 -15.35
C HIS A 47 -21.78 5.37 -15.07
N SER A 48 -21.33 6.45 -14.46
CA SER A 48 -22.19 7.60 -14.16
C SER A 48 -22.35 8.59 -15.34
N SER A 49 -21.69 8.34 -16.47
CA SER A 49 -21.62 9.33 -17.56
C SER A 49 -22.74 9.24 -18.60
N ASP A 50 -23.53 8.17 -18.63
CA ASP A 50 -24.61 8.04 -19.62
C ASP A 50 -25.91 8.81 -19.28
N HIS A 51 -26.08 9.28 -18.05
CA HIS A 51 -27.15 10.22 -17.70
C HIS A 51 -26.73 11.18 -16.59
N SER A 52 -26.89 12.44 -16.88
CA SER A 52 -26.72 13.59 -16.00
C SER A 52 -27.34 13.38 -14.61
N VAL A 53 -26.52 13.63 -13.57
CA VAL A 53 -26.93 13.85 -12.17
C VAL A 53 -27.29 12.60 -11.32
N ASP A 54 -27.46 11.42 -11.88
CA ASP A 54 -27.93 10.24 -11.13
C ASP A 54 -26.84 9.38 -10.49
N ILE A 55 -25.82 9.99 -9.87
CA ILE A 55 -24.92 9.28 -8.94
C ILE A 55 -25.71 8.74 -7.72
N LEU A 56 -26.89 9.32 -7.45
CA LEU A 56 -27.77 8.96 -6.34
C LEU A 56 -29.02 8.16 -6.75
N PHE A 57 -29.33 8.05 -8.05
CA PHE A 57 -30.56 7.37 -8.50
C PHE A 57 -30.26 6.39 -9.63
N ARG A 58 -30.12 5.13 -9.26
CA ARG A 58 -29.95 3.99 -10.18
C ARG A 58 -31.20 3.83 -11.03
N SER A 59 -31.12 4.19 -12.32
CA SER A 59 -32.15 3.80 -13.28
C SER A 59 -32.02 2.30 -13.59
N GLN A 60 -33.06 1.52 -13.26
CA GLN A 60 -33.10 0.08 -13.48
C GLN A 60 -33.14 -0.37 -14.95
N ASN A 61 -33.07 0.55 -15.91
CA ASN A 61 -33.36 0.26 -17.32
C ASN A 61 -32.21 0.41 -18.31
N SER A 62 -30.93 0.61 -17.84
CA SER A 62 -29.81 0.61 -18.79
C SER A 62 -29.15 -0.77 -18.90
N SER A 63 -29.54 -1.52 -19.92
CA SER A 63 -29.16 -2.91 -20.21
C SER A 63 -27.72 -3.10 -20.74
N ARG A 64 -26.80 -2.16 -20.58
CA ARG A 64 -25.47 -2.25 -21.23
C ARG A 64 -24.25 -2.37 -20.33
N PHE A 65 -24.29 -1.99 -19.07
CA PHE A 65 -23.11 -2.04 -18.21
C PHE A 65 -23.42 -2.57 -16.81
N VAL A 66 -22.80 -3.70 -16.47
CA VAL A 66 -22.87 -4.31 -15.13
C VAL A 66 -21.67 -3.83 -14.32
N TRP A 67 -21.91 -3.41 -13.08
CA TRP A 67 -20.82 -3.06 -12.16
C TRP A 67 -19.93 -4.27 -11.88
N ASP A 68 -18.62 -4.07 -11.76
CA ASP A 68 -17.67 -5.19 -11.56
C ASP A 68 -18.05 -6.06 -10.34
N HIS A 69 -18.47 -5.45 -9.24
CA HIS A 69 -18.86 -6.17 -8.03
C HIS A 69 -20.16 -7.00 -8.16
N GLU A 70 -21.00 -6.73 -9.13
CA GLU A 70 -22.20 -7.54 -9.40
C GLU A 70 -21.82 -8.86 -10.07
N LYS A 71 -20.80 -8.85 -10.94
CA LYS A 71 -20.26 -10.04 -11.61
C LYS A 71 -19.21 -10.75 -10.74
N PHE A 72 -18.37 -9.99 -10.03
CA PHE A 72 -17.26 -10.49 -9.21
C PHE A 72 -17.32 -9.90 -7.78
N PRO A 73 -18.28 -10.32 -6.94
CA PRO A 73 -18.51 -9.72 -5.61
C PRO A 73 -17.35 -9.94 -4.63
N GLY A 74 -16.40 -10.85 -4.97
CA GLY A 74 -15.32 -11.26 -4.08
C GLY A 74 -15.81 -12.19 -2.96
N VAL A 75 -14.86 -12.67 -2.16
CA VAL A 75 -15.15 -13.58 -1.02
C VAL A 75 -15.73 -12.82 0.18
N VAL A 76 -15.34 -11.56 0.34
CA VAL A 76 -15.78 -10.67 1.43
C VAL A 76 -16.09 -9.29 0.87
N HIS A 77 -17.26 -8.76 1.27
CA HIS A 77 -17.67 -7.43 0.84
C HIS A 77 -16.74 -6.34 1.39
N ARG A 78 -16.58 -5.27 0.61
CA ARG A 78 -15.75 -4.11 0.96
C ARG A 78 -16.57 -2.84 0.90
N THR A 79 -16.14 -1.81 1.64
CA THR A 79 -16.75 -0.48 1.55
C THR A 79 -16.41 0.21 0.23
N PHE A 80 -17.40 0.82 -0.37
CA PHE A 80 -17.24 1.70 -1.53
C PHE A 80 -16.84 3.12 -1.17
N LEU A 81 -17.03 3.53 0.08
CA LEU A 81 -16.85 4.91 0.52
C LEU A 81 -15.44 5.45 0.22
N THR A 82 -14.41 4.62 0.44
CA THR A 82 -13.02 5.01 0.18
C THR A 82 -12.74 5.18 -1.31
N SER A 83 -13.25 4.28 -2.13
CA SER A 83 -13.14 4.33 -3.60
C SER A 83 -13.90 5.51 -4.18
N PHE A 84 -15.09 5.82 -3.63
CA PHE A 84 -15.88 6.98 -4.02
C PHE A 84 -15.13 8.30 -3.80
N VAL A 85 -14.50 8.48 -2.64
CA VAL A 85 -13.69 9.68 -2.37
C VAL A 85 -12.57 9.85 -3.41
N VAL A 86 -11.86 8.76 -3.73
CA VAL A 86 -10.81 8.80 -4.75
C VAL A 86 -11.39 9.08 -6.14
N ALA A 87 -12.53 8.49 -6.48
CA ALA A 87 -13.19 8.74 -7.77
C ALA A 87 -13.60 10.21 -7.94
N VAL A 88 -14.16 10.84 -6.90
CA VAL A 88 -14.50 12.27 -6.92
C VAL A 88 -13.25 13.13 -7.15
N LEU A 89 -12.16 12.88 -6.43
CA LEU A 89 -10.91 13.60 -6.62
C LEU A 89 -10.34 13.37 -8.03
N THR A 90 -10.40 12.14 -8.52
CA THR A 90 -9.93 11.78 -9.86
C THR A 90 -10.76 12.47 -10.93
N LYS A 91 -12.07 12.54 -10.80
CA LYS A 91 -12.96 13.23 -11.74
C LYS A 91 -12.65 14.71 -11.83
N LEU A 92 -12.40 15.36 -10.68
CA LEU A 92 -12.03 16.78 -10.64
C LEU A 92 -10.70 17.08 -11.35
N LEU A 93 -9.68 16.20 -11.18
CA LEU A 93 -8.38 16.36 -11.83
C LEU A 93 -8.37 15.86 -13.26
N GLY A 94 -9.17 14.86 -13.59
CA GLY A 94 -9.27 14.24 -14.91
C GLY A 94 -9.90 15.14 -15.98
N LEU A 95 -10.55 16.25 -15.60
CA LEU A 95 -11.11 17.25 -16.53
C LEU A 95 -10.07 17.84 -17.51
N PHE A 96 -8.78 17.68 -17.20
CA PHE A 96 -7.66 18.21 -17.97
C PHE A 96 -6.86 17.14 -18.71
N VAL A 97 -7.30 15.88 -18.69
CA VAL A 97 -6.59 14.73 -19.27
C VAL A 97 -7.35 14.20 -20.46
N ALA A 98 -6.63 13.72 -21.50
CA ALA A 98 -7.22 13.06 -22.65
C ALA A 98 -8.00 11.77 -22.26
N ASP A 99 -8.94 11.36 -23.12
CA ASP A 99 -9.92 10.27 -22.88
C ASP A 99 -9.33 8.85 -22.74
N ASP A 100 -8.07 8.71 -22.38
CA ASP A 100 -7.45 7.42 -22.12
C ASP A 100 -7.74 6.95 -20.69
N LYS A 101 -8.49 5.85 -20.58
CA LYS A 101 -8.87 5.23 -19.29
C LYS A 101 -7.67 4.90 -18.40
N PHE A 102 -6.55 4.48 -18.97
CA PHE A 102 -5.38 4.13 -18.18
C PHE A 102 -4.76 5.33 -17.46
N HIS A 103 -4.79 6.52 -18.06
CA HIS A 103 -4.38 7.75 -17.38
C HIS A 103 -5.25 8.06 -16.16
N TYR A 104 -6.56 7.77 -16.21
CA TYR A 104 -7.43 7.90 -15.04
C TYR A 104 -7.03 6.94 -13.90
N GLN A 105 -6.55 5.73 -14.19
CA GLN A 105 -5.96 4.84 -13.17
C GLN A 105 -4.73 5.48 -12.52
N LEU A 106 -3.83 6.07 -13.29
CA LEU A 106 -2.64 6.74 -12.76
C LEU A 106 -3.00 7.95 -11.92
N ILE A 107 -3.95 8.78 -12.37
CA ILE A 107 -4.44 9.95 -11.62
C ILE A 107 -5.08 9.50 -10.30
N SER A 108 -5.94 8.48 -10.30
CA SER A 108 -6.60 8.00 -9.09
C SER A 108 -5.59 7.48 -8.06
N ARG A 109 -4.56 6.77 -8.49
CA ARG A 109 -3.45 6.34 -7.64
C ARG A 109 -2.58 7.52 -7.20
N GLY A 110 -2.41 8.54 -8.04
CA GLY A 110 -1.76 9.81 -7.71
C GLY A 110 -2.53 10.60 -6.63
N CYS A 111 -3.87 10.64 -6.71
CA CYS A 111 -4.72 11.23 -5.67
C CYS A 111 -4.51 10.55 -4.32
N LEU A 112 -4.45 9.21 -4.31
CA LEU A 112 -4.20 8.44 -3.09
C LEU A 112 -2.80 8.74 -2.51
N ALA A 113 -1.76 8.80 -3.37
CA ALA A 113 -0.40 9.18 -2.98
C ALA A 113 -0.35 10.60 -2.40
N PHE A 114 -1.13 11.53 -2.95
CA PHE A 114 -1.24 12.90 -2.42
C PHE A 114 -1.90 12.90 -1.02
N LEU A 115 -3.02 12.20 -0.85
CA LEU A 115 -3.68 12.07 0.45
C LEU A 115 -2.75 11.46 1.50
N PHE A 116 -2.02 10.40 1.15
CA PHE A 116 -1.00 9.82 2.02
C PHE A 116 0.07 10.85 2.39
N SER A 117 0.63 11.56 1.42
CA SER A 117 1.72 12.54 1.64
C SER A 117 1.25 13.69 2.53
N TYR A 118 0.02 14.15 2.35
CA TYR A 118 -0.60 15.17 3.19
C TYR A 118 -0.76 14.70 4.63
N THR A 119 -1.33 13.52 4.85
CA THR A 119 -1.59 12.99 6.21
C THR A 119 -0.29 12.59 6.91
N PHE A 120 0.69 12.07 6.18
CA PHE A 120 2.05 11.86 6.70
C PHE A 120 2.69 13.17 7.15
N SER A 121 2.52 14.24 6.39
CA SER A 121 3.03 15.57 6.77
C SER A 121 2.32 16.13 8.01
N CYS A 122 1.02 15.86 8.20
CA CYS A 122 0.33 16.18 9.47
C CYS A 122 0.96 15.46 10.66
N PHE A 123 1.27 14.16 10.50
CA PHE A 123 1.98 13.37 11.51
C PHE A 123 3.38 13.96 11.81
N ILE A 124 4.17 14.28 10.78
CA ILE A 124 5.49 14.92 10.94
C ILE A 124 5.40 16.28 11.64
N ARG A 125 4.38 17.07 11.32
CA ARG A 125 4.14 18.36 11.98
C ARG A 125 3.91 18.19 13.49
N SER A 126 3.11 17.21 13.90
CA SER A 126 2.87 16.90 15.30
C SER A 126 4.13 16.37 16.00
N LEU A 127 4.94 15.54 15.32
CA LEU A 127 6.27 15.13 15.81
C LEU A 127 7.20 16.33 15.99
N ASN A 128 7.25 17.25 15.03
CA ASN A 128 8.08 18.44 15.08
C ASN A 128 7.76 19.31 16.30
N LYS A 129 6.48 19.49 16.61
CA LYS A 129 6.01 20.27 17.76
C LYS A 129 6.40 19.64 19.10
N THR A 130 6.35 18.29 19.19
CA THR A 130 6.53 17.58 20.47
C THR A 130 7.94 17.05 20.69
N LEU A 131 8.58 16.51 19.65
CA LEU A 131 9.91 15.89 19.75
C LEU A 131 11.03 16.71 19.10
N GLY A 132 10.67 17.70 18.28
CA GLY A 132 11.59 18.62 17.61
C GLY A 132 11.83 18.31 16.13
N THR A 133 12.16 19.36 15.38
CA THR A 133 12.26 19.34 13.91
C THR A 133 13.27 18.35 13.35
N ARG A 134 14.38 18.10 14.06
CA ARG A 134 15.39 17.11 13.64
C ARG A 134 14.84 15.69 13.60
N ILE A 135 13.97 15.33 14.56
CA ILE A 135 13.35 14.00 14.62
C ILE A 135 12.38 13.85 13.46
N GLY A 136 11.50 14.83 13.20
CA GLY A 136 10.59 14.75 12.07
C GLY A 136 11.30 14.71 10.71
N MET A 137 12.36 15.48 10.51
CA MET A 137 13.16 15.45 9.29
C MET A 137 13.81 14.07 9.08
N LEU A 138 14.42 13.48 10.11
CA LEU A 138 15.00 12.14 10.01
C LEU A 138 13.93 11.06 9.80
N THR A 139 12.76 11.18 10.44
CA THR A 139 11.62 10.29 10.20
C THR A 139 11.20 10.33 8.73
N THR A 140 11.14 11.51 8.13
CA THR A 140 10.84 11.67 6.70
C THR A 140 11.93 11.03 5.83
N LEU A 141 13.21 11.28 6.10
CA LEU A 141 14.32 10.69 5.35
C LEU A 141 14.35 9.16 5.45
N LEU A 142 14.15 8.60 6.63
CA LEU A 142 14.03 7.15 6.81
C LEU A 142 12.86 6.59 6.00
N THR A 143 11.72 7.26 6.01
CA THR A 143 10.53 6.82 5.29
C THR A 143 10.73 6.80 3.78
N ILE A 144 11.30 7.86 3.18
CA ILE A 144 11.50 7.92 1.72
C ILE A 144 12.63 7.02 1.22
N THR A 145 13.55 6.62 2.10
CA THR A 145 14.62 5.67 1.76
C THR A 145 14.23 4.20 1.98
N GLN A 146 13.03 3.94 2.52
CA GLN A 146 12.47 2.59 2.72
C GLN A 146 11.38 2.29 1.70
N PHE A 147 11.37 1.07 1.15
CA PHE A 147 10.49 0.67 0.06
C PHE A 147 9.00 0.65 0.44
N HIS A 148 8.64 -0.05 1.53
CA HIS A 148 7.27 -0.51 1.74
C HIS A 148 6.25 0.62 1.86
N LEU A 149 6.53 1.64 2.69
CA LEU A 149 5.55 2.69 2.96
C LEU A 149 5.29 3.54 1.70
N ILE A 150 6.36 3.87 0.96
CA ILE A 150 6.27 4.66 -0.27
C ILE A 150 5.64 3.85 -1.40
N PHE A 151 6.00 2.57 -1.55
CA PHE A 151 5.42 1.69 -2.56
C PHE A 151 3.91 1.52 -2.38
N TYR A 152 3.46 1.31 -1.13
CA TYR A 152 2.03 1.14 -0.85
C TYR A 152 1.24 2.45 -0.83
N SER A 153 1.88 3.61 -0.73
CA SER A 153 1.20 4.91 -0.64
C SER A 153 0.26 5.23 -1.80
N SER A 154 0.54 4.68 -2.99
CA SER A 154 -0.29 4.84 -4.20
C SER A 154 -1.10 3.58 -4.55
N ARG A 155 -1.09 2.54 -3.71
CA ARG A 155 -1.81 1.28 -3.95
C ARG A 155 -3.19 1.32 -3.34
N MET A 156 -4.23 1.00 -4.12
CA MET A 156 -5.63 1.05 -3.68
C MET A 156 -6.02 -0.14 -2.79
N LEU A 157 -5.18 -0.43 -1.81
CA LEU A 157 -5.44 -1.45 -0.81
C LEU A 157 -6.30 -0.89 0.33
N PRO A 158 -7.20 -1.68 0.94
CA PRO A 158 -7.89 -1.26 2.17
C PRO A 158 -6.92 -0.81 3.27
N ASN A 159 -5.75 -1.45 3.36
CA ASN A 159 -4.69 -1.05 4.31
C ASN A 159 -4.12 0.35 4.04
N THR A 160 -4.01 0.78 2.78
CA THR A 160 -3.53 2.12 2.42
C THR A 160 -4.55 3.19 2.81
N PHE A 161 -5.83 2.95 2.55
CA PHE A 161 -6.91 3.84 2.99
C PHE A 161 -6.95 3.97 4.51
N ALA A 162 -6.85 2.85 5.23
CA ALA A 162 -6.75 2.87 6.68
C ALA A 162 -5.49 3.61 7.18
N LEU A 163 -4.34 3.44 6.53
CA LEU A 163 -3.09 4.10 6.87
C LEU A 163 -3.20 5.64 6.81
N ILE A 164 -3.90 6.18 5.81
CA ILE A 164 -4.16 7.62 5.69
C ILE A 164 -4.89 8.14 6.94
N LEU A 165 -5.92 7.44 7.38
CA LEU A 165 -6.67 7.80 8.59
C LEU A 165 -5.87 7.57 9.87
N VAL A 166 -5.07 6.49 9.94
CA VAL A 166 -4.17 6.20 11.06
C VAL A 166 -3.11 7.29 11.22
N LEU A 167 -2.54 7.82 10.14
CA LEU A 167 -1.58 8.93 10.20
C LEU A 167 -2.22 10.22 10.76
N LEU A 168 -3.46 10.52 10.39
CA LEU A 168 -4.21 11.61 11.00
C LEU A 168 -4.51 11.33 12.48
N ALA A 169 -4.89 10.09 12.82
CA ALA A 169 -5.12 9.69 14.20
C ALA A 169 -3.83 9.80 15.03
N TYR A 170 -2.67 9.42 14.50
CA TYR A 170 -1.38 9.63 15.16
C TYR A 170 -1.08 11.11 15.41
N SER A 171 -1.37 11.98 14.43
CA SER A 171 -1.24 13.42 14.60
C SER A 171 -2.08 13.90 15.80
N LYS A 172 -3.35 13.47 15.88
CA LYS A 172 -4.27 13.82 16.96
C LYS A 172 -3.90 13.19 18.29
N TRP A 173 -3.42 11.95 18.30
CA TRP A 173 -2.87 11.30 19.48
C TRP A 173 -1.67 12.07 20.06
N ILE A 174 -0.72 12.48 19.23
CA ILE A 174 0.47 13.24 19.67
C ILE A 174 0.08 14.61 20.19
N GLU A 175 -0.91 15.26 19.58
CA GLU A 175 -1.46 16.56 20.00
C GLU A 175 -2.41 16.45 21.21
N GLN A 176 -2.75 15.23 21.67
CA GLN A 176 -3.71 14.94 22.75
C GLN A 176 -5.14 15.44 22.46
N ASP A 177 -5.49 15.59 21.19
CA ASP A 177 -6.85 15.88 20.75
C ASP A 177 -7.69 14.59 20.75
N TRP A 178 -8.12 14.15 21.92
CA TRP A 178 -8.79 12.86 22.13
C TRP A 178 -10.14 12.76 21.41
N ARG A 179 -10.84 13.85 21.22
CA ARG A 179 -12.11 13.86 20.49
C ARG A 179 -11.89 13.48 19.03
N SER A 180 -10.98 14.17 18.35
CA SER A 180 -10.65 13.87 16.94
C SER A 180 -9.96 12.51 16.79
N PHE A 181 -9.10 12.14 17.74
CA PHE A 181 -8.45 10.82 17.76
C PHE A 181 -9.49 9.69 17.82
N LEU A 182 -10.44 9.73 18.75
CA LEU A 182 -11.45 8.68 18.94
C LEU A 182 -12.46 8.64 17.79
N PHE A 183 -12.74 9.79 17.15
CA PHE A 183 -13.52 9.83 15.92
C PHE A 183 -12.80 9.10 14.78
N LEU A 184 -11.53 9.43 14.52
CA LEU A 184 -10.72 8.77 13.48
C LEU A 184 -10.53 7.28 13.76
N PHE A 185 -10.33 6.92 15.04
CA PHE A 185 -10.30 5.53 15.48
C PHE A 185 -11.58 4.79 15.09
N ALA A 186 -12.74 5.26 15.55
CA ALA A 186 -14.02 4.63 15.29
C ALA A 186 -14.30 4.53 13.79
N PHE A 187 -14.05 5.60 13.04
CA PHE A 187 -14.27 5.63 11.60
C PHE A 187 -13.35 4.64 10.86
N THR A 188 -12.07 4.58 11.21
CA THR A 188 -11.14 3.64 10.58
C THR A 188 -11.53 2.19 10.82
N VAL A 189 -11.89 1.85 12.07
CA VAL A 189 -12.24 0.48 12.47
C VAL A 189 -13.57 0.03 11.88
N VAL A 190 -14.58 0.90 11.91
CA VAL A 190 -15.95 0.54 11.52
C VAL A 190 -16.17 0.58 10.02
N VAL A 191 -15.51 1.51 9.31
CA VAL A 191 -15.76 1.75 7.88
C VAL A 191 -14.71 1.10 7.00
N VAL A 192 -13.42 1.19 7.39
CA VAL A 192 -12.32 0.90 6.44
C VAL A 192 -11.64 -0.43 6.71
N ARG A 193 -11.24 -0.65 8.00
CA ARG A 193 -10.41 -1.82 8.32
C ARG A 193 -10.50 -2.19 9.80
N PHE A 194 -11.31 -3.18 10.12
CA PHE A 194 -11.59 -3.60 11.49
C PHE A 194 -10.34 -4.00 12.28
N GLU A 195 -9.37 -4.68 11.67
CA GLU A 195 -8.17 -5.12 12.37
C GLU A 195 -7.34 -3.99 12.98
N THR A 196 -7.52 -2.74 12.53
CA THR A 196 -6.87 -1.58 13.15
C THR A 196 -7.29 -1.35 14.61
N ILE A 197 -8.36 -2.01 15.08
CA ILE A 197 -8.79 -1.99 16.49
C ILE A 197 -7.66 -2.44 17.43
N ILE A 198 -6.80 -3.37 17.01
CA ILE A 198 -5.66 -3.84 17.80
C ILE A 198 -4.67 -2.70 18.03
N LEU A 199 -4.34 -1.95 16.99
CA LEU A 199 -3.43 -0.82 17.06
C LEU A 199 -3.98 0.28 17.97
N PHE A 200 -5.21 0.66 17.74
CA PHE A 200 -5.87 1.72 18.53
C PHE A 200 -6.12 1.29 19.97
N GLY A 201 -6.41 -0.01 20.19
CA GLY A 201 -6.50 -0.60 21.53
C GLY A 201 -5.16 -0.50 22.28
N CYS A 202 -4.03 -0.77 21.61
CA CYS A 202 -2.70 -0.57 22.20
C CYS A 202 -2.45 0.91 22.58
N ILE A 203 -2.85 1.86 21.72
CA ILE A 203 -2.72 3.29 22.04
C ILE A 203 -3.57 3.64 23.25
N CYS A 204 -4.86 3.27 23.26
CA CYS A 204 -5.76 3.55 24.39
C CYS A 204 -5.22 2.90 25.68
N PHE A 205 -4.74 1.65 25.64
CA PHE A 205 -4.17 0.98 26.80
C PHE A 205 -2.98 1.78 27.37
N VAL A 206 -2.02 2.16 26.52
CA VAL A 206 -0.85 2.94 26.96
C VAL A 206 -1.27 4.30 27.54
N GLU A 207 -2.20 5.00 26.90
CA GLU A 207 -2.60 6.35 27.33
C GLU A 207 -3.52 6.35 28.56
N ILE A 208 -4.30 5.29 28.79
CA ILE A 208 -5.16 5.18 29.99
C ILE A 208 -4.36 4.69 31.19
N PHE A 209 -3.60 3.59 31.01
CA PHE A 209 -3.01 2.89 32.15
C PHE A 209 -1.57 3.31 32.46
N LEU A 210 -0.76 3.67 31.44
CA LEU A 210 0.65 3.98 31.64
C LEU A 210 0.92 5.48 31.74
N THR A 211 0.41 6.27 30.79
CA THR A 211 0.65 7.72 30.77
C THR A 211 -0.44 8.54 31.46
N LYS A 212 -1.63 7.95 31.63
CA LYS A 212 -2.82 8.55 32.25
C LYS A 212 -3.30 9.85 31.58
N ASN A 213 -3.04 10.00 30.28
CA ASN A 213 -3.47 11.18 29.51
C ASN A 213 -4.89 11.03 28.96
N LEU A 214 -5.43 9.81 28.86
CA LEU A 214 -6.78 9.51 28.37
C LEU A 214 -7.57 8.83 29.48
N THR A 215 -8.84 9.21 29.65
CA THR A 215 -9.74 8.60 30.63
C THR A 215 -10.77 7.69 29.97
N LEU A 216 -11.20 6.63 30.67
CA LEU A 216 -12.28 5.77 30.20
C LEU A 216 -13.56 6.56 29.91
N LYS A 217 -13.86 7.59 30.73
CA LYS A 217 -15.00 8.47 30.48
C LYS A 217 -14.93 9.13 29.09
N GLN A 218 -13.76 9.65 28.71
CA GLN A 218 -13.56 10.24 27.37
C GLN A 218 -13.71 9.20 26.26
N VAL A 219 -13.20 7.97 26.46
CA VAL A 219 -13.35 6.88 25.47
C VAL A 219 -14.83 6.60 25.22
N PHE A 220 -15.65 6.47 26.24
CA PHE A 220 -17.09 6.24 26.06
C PHE A 220 -17.81 7.48 25.52
N GLN A 221 -17.50 8.66 26.06
CA GLN A 221 -18.15 9.93 25.69
C GLN A 221 -17.95 10.27 24.20
N TYR A 222 -16.77 10.05 23.64
CA TYR A 222 -16.46 10.39 22.25
C TYR A 222 -16.49 9.15 21.34
N GLY A 223 -16.10 7.98 21.84
CA GLY A 223 -16.01 6.76 21.03
C GLY A 223 -17.37 6.20 20.64
N ILE A 224 -18.35 6.14 21.57
CA ILE A 224 -19.69 5.59 21.25
C ILE A 224 -20.40 6.42 20.18
N PRO A 225 -20.54 7.76 20.31
CA PRO A 225 -21.20 8.56 19.26
C PRO A 225 -20.46 8.48 17.92
N SER A 226 -19.13 8.45 17.94
CA SER A 226 -18.31 8.30 16.73
C SER A 226 -18.51 6.95 16.06
N GLY A 227 -18.59 5.88 16.84
CA GLY A 227 -18.87 4.53 16.36
C GLY A 227 -20.26 4.42 15.72
N LEU A 228 -21.28 4.94 16.38
CA LEU A 228 -22.66 4.96 15.86
C LEU A 228 -22.76 5.77 14.57
N PHE A 229 -22.13 6.94 14.52
CA PHE A 229 -22.08 7.76 13.31
C PHE A 229 -21.38 7.00 12.16
N SER A 230 -20.22 6.42 12.43
CA SER A 230 -19.45 5.65 11.43
C SER A 230 -20.23 4.46 10.90
N LEU A 231 -20.93 3.74 11.80
CA LEU A 231 -21.76 2.61 11.43
C LEU A 231 -22.95 3.05 10.56
N SER A 232 -23.59 4.15 10.91
CA SER A 232 -24.70 4.70 10.10
C SER A 232 -24.21 5.10 8.70
N VAL A 233 -23.07 5.74 8.58
CA VAL A 233 -22.50 6.17 7.29
C VAL A 233 -22.22 4.97 6.40
N THR A 234 -21.51 3.94 6.89
CA THR A 234 -21.16 2.77 6.07
C THR A 234 -22.40 1.95 5.71
N ILE A 235 -23.32 1.71 6.68
CA ILE A 235 -24.55 0.95 6.38
C ILE A 235 -25.39 1.67 5.32
N LEU A 236 -25.63 2.97 5.45
CA LEU A 236 -26.46 3.69 4.48
C LEU A 236 -25.81 3.75 3.10
N PHE A 237 -24.52 4.09 3.04
CA PHE A 237 -23.82 4.26 1.78
C PHE A 237 -23.57 2.91 1.08
N ASP A 238 -23.02 1.95 1.80
CA ASP A 238 -22.65 0.66 1.22
C ASP A 238 -23.88 -0.20 0.89
N SER A 239 -24.94 -0.17 1.74
CA SER A 239 -26.18 -0.90 1.44
C SER A 239 -26.87 -0.40 0.18
N TYR A 240 -26.79 0.91 -0.09
CA TYR A 240 -27.32 1.49 -1.32
C TYR A 240 -26.59 0.92 -2.56
N ILE A 241 -25.27 0.85 -2.54
CA ILE A 241 -24.49 0.37 -3.70
C ILE A 241 -24.58 -1.16 -3.84
N TRP A 242 -24.52 -1.91 -2.73
CA TRP A 242 -24.67 -3.36 -2.71
C TRP A 242 -26.11 -3.84 -2.96
N ASN A 243 -27.07 -2.92 -3.03
CA ASN A 243 -28.50 -3.19 -3.19
C ASN A 243 -29.06 -4.17 -2.13
N ARG A 244 -28.51 -4.14 -0.92
CA ARG A 244 -28.95 -4.94 0.23
C ARG A 244 -28.40 -4.35 1.54
N TRP A 245 -29.09 -4.61 2.65
CA TRP A 245 -28.58 -4.20 3.95
C TRP A 245 -27.27 -4.90 4.27
N ILE A 246 -26.20 -4.12 4.48
CA ILE A 246 -24.86 -4.65 4.72
C ILE A 246 -24.00 -3.72 5.55
N TRP A 247 -23.16 -4.31 6.39
CA TRP A 247 -22.00 -3.69 6.99
C TRP A 247 -20.74 -4.44 6.55
N PRO A 248 -19.97 -3.94 5.58
CA PRO A 248 -18.87 -4.67 4.96
C PRO A 248 -17.78 -5.16 5.94
N GLU A 249 -17.39 -4.31 6.90
CA GLU A 249 -16.42 -4.74 7.91
C GLU A 249 -17.01 -5.78 8.89
N GLY A 250 -18.31 -5.76 9.13
CA GLY A 250 -19.01 -6.83 9.87
C GLY A 250 -18.92 -8.18 9.17
N ASP A 251 -19.09 -8.23 7.85
CA ASP A 251 -18.90 -9.45 7.06
C ASP A 251 -17.43 -9.93 7.12
N THR A 252 -16.49 -9.00 7.11
CA THR A 252 -15.06 -9.30 7.26
C THR A 252 -14.76 -9.95 8.63
N ILE A 253 -15.36 -9.44 9.70
CA ILE A 253 -15.26 -10.00 11.05
C ILE A 253 -15.84 -11.43 11.09
N LEU A 254 -17.04 -11.58 10.53
CA LEU A 254 -17.74 -12.89 10.48
C LEU A 254 -16.87 -13.93 9.77
N PHE A 255 -16.33 -13.61 8.61
CA PHE A 255 -15.54 -14.52 7.79
C PHE A 255 -14.19 -14.87 8.44
N ASN A 256 -13.41 -13.85 8.84
CA ASN A 256 -12.03 -14.06 9.29
C ASN A 256 -11.93 -14.54 10.74
N ILE A 257 -12.80 -14.05 11.64
CA ILE A 257 -12.71 -14.30 13.07
C ILE A 257 -13.67 -15.41 13.49
N ILE A 258 -14.97 -15.26 13.18
CA ILE A 258 -15.99 -16.19 13.66
C ILE A 258 -15.90 -17.51 12.89
N GLN A 259 -15.78 -17.47 11.56
CA GLN A 259 -15.65 -18.67 10.73
C GLN A 259 -14.20 -19.20 10.65
N ASN A 260 -13.22 -18.44 11.18
CA ASN A 260 -11.80 -18.79 11.21
C ASN A 260 -11.22 -19.24 9.85
N LYS A 261 -11.65 -18.61 8.75
CA LYS A 261 -11.25 -19.00 7.38
C LYS A 261 -9.94 -18.34 6.90
N SER A 262 -9.32 -17.50 7.71
CA SER A 262 -8.07 -16.79 7.36
C SER A 262 -6.90 -17.72 7.03
N HIS A 263 -6.89 -18.97 7.53
CA HIS A 263 -5.83 -19.95 7.28
C HIS A 263 -5.77 -20.44 5.82
N HIS A 264 -6.86 -20.29 5.04
CA HIS A 264 -6.87 -20.64 3.61
C HIS A 264 -5.89 -19.81 2.77
N TRP A 265 -5.49 -18.64 3.25
CA TRP A 265 -4.53 -17.76 2.59
C TRP A 265 -3.07 -18.06 2.91
N GLY A 266 -2.79 -19.20 3.60
CA GLY A 266 -1.48 -19.59 4.05
C GLY A 266 -1.18 -19.17 5.51
N THR A 267 -0.24 -19.86 6.14
CA THR A 267 0.11 -19.64 7.53
C THR A 267 1.60 -19.35 7.69
N GLN A 268 1.94 -18.54 8.68
CA GLN A 268 3.33 -18.20 9.02
C GLN A 268 3.56 -18.37 10.53
N PRO A 269 4.79 -18.72 10.98
CA PRO A 269 5.10 -18.91 12.39
C PRO A 269 4.90 -17.62 13.19
N PHE A 270 4.66 -17.75 14.51
CA PHE A 270 4.39 -16.61 15.41
C PHE A 270 5.43 -15.49 15.28
N TRP A 271 6.73 -15.83 15.31
CA TRP A 271 7.81 -14.86 15.30
C TRP A 271 8.12 -14.26 13.92
N TRP A 272 7.39 -14.63 12.86
CA TRP A 272 7.65 -14.23 11.48
C TRP A 272 7.80 -12.70 11.31
N TYR A 273 6.97 -11.90 11.98
CA TYR A 273 7.09 -10.45 11.89
C TYR A 273 8.40 -9.94 12.49
N PHE A 274 8.93 -10.58 13.53
CA PHE A 274 10.13 -10.11 14.22
C PHE A 274 11.42 -10.46 13.48
N TYR A 275 11.55 -11.70 12.98
CA TYR A 275 12.79 -12.10 12.29
C TYR A 275 12.79 -11.81 10.80
N TYR A 276 11.63 -11.72 10.15
CA TYR A 276 11.51 -11.47 8.72
C TYR A 276 10.81 -10.14 8.42
N GLY A 277 9.63 -9.89 8.99
CA GLY A 277 8.78 -8.75 8.66
C GLY A 277 9.45 -7.41 8.95
N LEU A 278 9.81 -7.14 10.21
CA LEU A 278 10.43 -5.87 10.61
C LEU A 278 11.79 -5.63 9.94
N PRO A 279 12.73 -6.62 9.87
CA PRO A 279 13.97 -6.43 9.11
C PRO A 279 13.73 -6.13 7.63
N ASN A 280 12.75 -6.78 7.01
CA ASN A 280 12.42 -6.57 5.60
C ASN A 280 11.81 -5.19 5.33
N ILE A 281 11.06 -4.64 6.30
CA ILE A 281 10.39 -3.33 6.20
C ILE A 281 11.36 -2.19 6.51
N LEU A 282 12.09 -2.30 7.63
CA LEU A 282 12.96 -1.25 8.15
C LEU A 282 14.39 -1.30 7.58
N PHE A 283 14.72 -2.39 6.89
CA PHE A 283 16.06 -2.68 6.36
C PHE A 283 17.13 -2.57 7.46
N THR A 284 18.25 -1.91 7.14
CA THR A 284 19.34 -1.74 8.09
C THR A 284 18.99 -0.84 9.28
N SER A 285 17.93 -0.04 9.18
CA SER A 285 17.47 0.83 10.26
C SER A 285 16.97 0.09 11.48
N VAL A 286 16.56 -1.19 11.35
CA VAL A 286 16.15 -2.03 12.48
C VAL A 286 17.22 -2.15 13.55
N LEU A 287 18.51 -2.05 13.19
CA LEU A 287 19.65 -2.12 14.10
C LEU A 287 19.69 -0.99 15.13
N PHE A 288 19.01 0.13 14.87
CA PHE A 288 18.92 1.25 15.82
C PHE A 288 17.83 1.05 16.90
N LEU A 289 16.84 0.17 16.68
CA LEU A 289 15.71 0.01 17.62
C LEU A 289 16.12 -0.38 19.06
N PRO A 290 17.03 -1.33 19.29
CA PRO A 290 17.38 -1.73 20.66
C PRO A 290 17.95 -0.59 21.51
N PHE A 291 18.62 0.40 20.89
CA PHE A 291 19.26 1.52 21.60
C PHE A 291 18.24 2.46 22.28
N ILE A 292 16.95 2.43 21.90
CA ILE A 292 15.93 3.26 22.54
C ILE A 292 15.77 2.92 24.04
N LEU A 293 15.91 1.63 24.39
CA LEU A 293 15.79 1.17 25.77
C LEU A 293 16.91 1.72 26.68
N ILE A 294 18.09 1.94 26.11
CA ILE A 294 19.26 2.47 26.84
C ILE A 294 19.14 3.99 26.99
N ILE A 295 18.75 4.67 25.91
CA ILE A 295 18.80 6.14 25.83
C ILE A 295 17.59 6.78 26.52
N GLU A 296 16.43 6.16 26.42
CA GLU A 296 15.14 6.75 26.85
C GLU A 296 14.53 6.04 28.06
N LYS A 297 15.32 5.27 28.84
CA LYS A 297 14.86 4.41 29.95
C LYS A 297 13.91 5.11 30.92
N ASN A 298 14.06 6.41 31.15
CA ASN A 298 13.27 7.17 32.13
C ASN A 298 12.24 8.11 31.49
N ARG A 299 11.95 8.00 30.17
CA ARG A 299 11.08 8.93 29.43
C ARG A 299 9.91 8.20 28.79
N LEU A 300 8.93 7.81 29.62
CA LEU A 300 7.73 7.07 29.19
C LEU A 300 7.04 7.71 27.99
N ASN A 301 6.97 9.04 27.90
CA ASN A 301 6.33 9.74 26.78
C ASN A 301 7.00 9.49 25.40
N ARG A 302 8.27 9.05 25.37
CA ARG A 302 8.97 8.66 24.13
C ARG A 302 8.90 7.16 23.92
N LEU A 303 8.93 6.38 25.01
CA LEU A 303 8.77 4.92 24.95
C LEU A 303 7.38 4.48 24.52
N LYS A 304 6.34 5.33 24.67
CA LYS A 304 4.97 4.97 24.28
C LYS A 304 4.85 4.59 22.81
N PHE A 305 5.59 5.21 21.90
CA PHE A 305 5.60 4.82 20.49
C PHE A 305 6.15 3.40 20.28
N LEU A 306 7.23 3.06 21.00
CA LEU A 306 7.78 1.70 20.99
C LEU A 306 6.80 0.69 21.55
N LEU A 307 6.23 0.99 22.74
CA LEU A 307 5.28 0.10 23.41
C LEU A 307 4.08 -0.19 22.50
N VAL A 308 3.49 0.85 21.90
CA VAL A 308 2.35 0.69 20.98
C VAL A 308 2.75 -0.15 19.77
N SER A 309 3.88 0.17 19.11
CA SER A 309 4.31 -0.53 17.89
C SER A 309 4.64 -2.00 18.14
N ILE A 310 5.38 -2.30 19.21
CA ILE A 310 5.75 -3.67 19.57
C ILE A 310 4.54 -4.46 20.02
N SER A 311 3.66 -3.88 20.88
CA SER A 311 2.44 -4.55 21.34
C SER A 311 1.50 -4.86 20.17
N PHE A 312 1.34 -3.92 19.23
CA PHE A 312 0.55 -4.14 18.03
C PHE A 312 1.09 -5.32 17.20
N VAL A 313 2.39 -5.31 16.87
CA VAL A 313 3.02 -6.38 16.09
C VAL A 313 2.97 -7.72 16.84
N PHE A 314 3.17 -7.71 18.16
CA PHE A 314 3.12 -8.89 19.00
C PHE A 314 1.71 -9.52 19.02
N ILE A 315 0.66 -8.72 19.29
CA ILE A 315 -0.72 -9.19 19.29
C ILE A 315 -1.12 -9.67 17.89
N TYR A 316 -0.73 -8.93 16.85
CA TYR A 316 -1.03 -9.33 15.47
C TYR A 316 -0.32 -10.63 15.06
N SER A 317 0.79 -11.00 15.73
CA SER A 317 1.53 -12.24 15.49
C SER A 317 0.77 -13.52 15.87
N PHE A 318 -0.30 -13.42 16.67
CA PHE A 318 -1.18 -14.57 16.98
C PHE A 318 -2.03 -14.98 15.77
N LEU A 319 -2.26 -14.09 14.80
CA LEU A 319 -3.00 -14.43 13.60
C LEU A 319 -2.17 -15.35 12.70
N PRO A 320 -2.76 -16.50 12.22
CA PRO A 320 -2.01 -17.47 11.41
C PRO A 320 -1.51 -16.87 10.08
N HIS A 321 -2.37 -16.17 9.37
CA HIS A 321 -2.02 -15.52 8.11
C HIS A 321 -1.31 -14.20 8.35
N LYS A 322 -0.13 -14.04 7.74
CA LYS A 322 0.74 -12.87 7.93
C LYS A 322 1.24 -12.32 6.61
N GLU A 323 1.07 -11.01 6.44
CA GLU A 323 1.63 -10.25 5.33
C GLU A 323 2.27 -8.95 5.83
N LEU A 324 3.24 -8.42 5.09
CA LEU A 324 3.94 -7.19 5.48
C LEU A 324 3.00 -5.98 5.53
N ARG A 325 1.99 -5.95 4.65
CA ARG A 325 1.00 -4.85 4.60
C ARG A 325 0.11 -4.76 5.85
N PHE A 326 -0.05 -5.84 6.61
CA PHE A 326 -0.89 -5.81 7.80
C PHE A 326 -0.27 -5.03 8.97
N ILE A 327 1.06 -4.95 9.02
CA ILE A 327 1.77 -4.17 10.04
C ILE A 327 2.27 -2.81 9.53
N ILE A 328 1.79 -2.37 8.35
CA ILE A 328 2.23 -1.11 7.72
C ILE A 328 2.01 0.12 8.62
N TYR A 329 0.98 0.08 9.45
CA TYR A 329 0.64 1.15 10.39
C TYR A 329 1.73 1.42 11.43
N SER A 330 2.53 0.41 11.79
CA SER A 330 3.60 0.55 12.77
C SER A 330 4.86 1.22 12.22
N ILE A 331 5.04 1.25 10.89
CA ILE A 331 6.26 1.77 10.24
C ILE A 331 6.53 3.24 10.59
N PRO A 332 5.55 4.17 10.52
CA PRO A 332 5.79 5.58 10.86
C PRO A 332 6.26 5.75 12.32
N LEU A 333 5.72 4.94 13.24
CA LEU A 333 6.13 4.96 14.63
C LEU A 333 7.56 4.41 14.81
N PHE A 334 7.90 3.28 14.19
CA PHE A 334 9.27 2.74 14.23
C PHE A 334 10.28 3.73 13.65
N ASN A 335 9.98 4.37 12.52
CA ASN A 335 10.85 5.39 11.94
C ASN A 335 11.04 6.59 12.87
N SER A 336 9.99 7.03 13.59
CA SER A 336 10.09 8.11 14.56
C SER A 336 10.93 7.71 15.79
N ILE A 337 10.86 6.44 16.20
CA ILE A 337 11.70 5.89 17.28
C ILE A 337 13.16 5.87 16.84
N ILE A 338 13.46 5.35 15.67
CA ILE A 338 14.82 5.29 15.11
C ILE A 338 15.39 6.71 14.99
N ALA A 339 14.61 7.65 14.48
CA ALA A 339 15.02 9.06 14.41
C ALA A 339 15.31 9.65 15.79
N THR A 340 14.50 9.31 16.81
CA THR A 340 14.71 9.73 18.20
C THR A 340 16.02 9.16 18.75
N VAL A 341 16.31 7.88 18.50
CA VAL A 341 17.57 7.23 18.89
C VAL A 341 18.77 7.96 18.28
N ILE A 342 18.74 8.16 16.96
CA ILE A 342 19.83 8.82 16.24
C ILE A 342 20.10 10.24 16.79
N VAL A 343 19.02 11.02 16.99
CA VAL A 343 19.16 12.39 17.54
C VAL A 343 19.65 12.37 18.98
N SER A 344 19.21 11.41 19.80
CA SER A 344 19.62 11.32 21.20
C SER A 344 21.10 10.91 21.32
N ILE A 345 21.55 9.92 20.53
CA ILE A 345 22.98 9.53 20.51
C ILE A 345 23.85 10.69 20.05
N THR A 346 23.49 11.38 18.96
CA THR A 346 24.24 12.55 18.49
C THR A 346 24.33 13.67 19.52
N LYS A 347 23.27 13.91 20.30
CA LYS A 347 23.29 14.87 21.41
C LYS A 347 24.21 14.45 22.54
N ILE A 348 24.17 13.16 22.93
CA ILE A 348 25.05 12.60 23.99
C ILE A 348 26.51 12.73 23.57
N LEU A 349 26.86 12.31 22.36
CA LEU A 349 28.21 12.37 21.83
C LEU A 349 28.74 13.82 21.78
N ARG A 350 27.86 14.74 21.35
CA ARG A 350 28.21 16.18 21.35
C ARG A 350 28.42 16.71 22.76
N SER A 351 27.54 16.39 23.71
CA SER A 351 27.70 16.79 25.12
C SER A 351 28.97 16.26 25.74
N ILE A 352 29.34 15.00 25.45
CA ILE A 352 30.61 14.42 25.90
C ILE A 352 31.78 15.22 25.31
N THR A 353 31.74 15.59 24.03
CA THR A 353 32.77 16.38 23.36
C THR A 353 32.91 17.77 23.99
N GLU A 354 31.80 18.46 24.22
CA GLU A 354 31.76 19.80 24.83
C GLU A 354 32.25 19.77 26.29
N SER A 355 31.81 18.76 27.07
CA SER A 355 32.29 18.57 28.46
C SER A 355 33.78 18.30 28.54
N TYR A 356 34.28 17.45 27.62
CA TYR A 356 35.72 17.19 27.52
C TYR A 356 36.51 18.45 27.19
N GLN A 357 36.05 19.31 26.28
CA GLN A 357 36.66 20.58 25.94
C GLN A 357 36.68 21.53 27.14
N ARG A 358 35.58 21.65 27.91
CA ARG A 358 35.46 22.50 29.09
C ARG A 358 36.39 22.03 30.20
N TYR A 359 36.42 20.73 30.48
CA TYR A 359 37.29 20.12 31.48
C TYR A 359 38.78 20.35 31.19
N ARG A 360 39.19 20.41 29.91
CA ARG A 360 40.56 20.71 29.50
C ARG A 360 40.99 22.16 29.79
N PHE A 361 40.04 23.10 29.89
CA PHE A 361 40.32 24.51 30.16
C PHE A 361 40.44 24.82 31.67
N GLU A 362 39.74 24.07 32.52
CA GLU A 362 39.57 24.40 33.95
C GLU A 362 40.55 23.72 34.91
N ASN A 363 41.37 22.74 34.50
CA ASN A 363 42.14 21.90 35.43
C ASN A 363 43.67 21.93 35.27
N SER A 364 44.33 21.69 36.41
CA SER A 364 45.78 21.70 36.63
C SER A 364 46.59 20.71 35.78
N LEU A 365 47.93 20.88 35.73
CA LEU A 365 48.88 20.11 34.91
C LEU A 365 48.73 18.57 35.01
N LEU A 366 48.36 18.04 36.18
CA LEU A 366 48.22 16.60 36.41
C LEU A 366 47.01 15.98 35.67
N THR A 367 45.90 16.73 35.57
CA THR A 367 44.70 16.29 34.85
C THR A 367 44.86 16.45 33.34
N LYS A 368 45.73 17.34 32.87
CA LYS A 368 46.09 17.45 31.44
C LYS A 368 46.89 16.24 30.94
N LEU A 369 47.62 15.56 31.80
CA LEU A 369 48.34 14.32 31.46
C LEU A 369 47.46 13.07 31.41
N ILE A 370 46.37 13.05 32.17
CA ILE A 370 45.42 11.91 32.19
C ILE A 370 44.29 12.09 31.16
N ALA A 371 43.91 13.35 30.84
CA ALA A 371 43.03 13.68 29.72
C ALA A 371 43.73 13.57 28.35
N ASN A 372 44.36 12.46 28.13
CA ASN A 372 45.27 12.15 27.03
C ASN A 372 44.61 12.37 25.65
N ASP A 373 45.43 12.66 24.65
CA ASP A 373 45.15 12.67 23.22
C ASP A 373 44.36 11.41 22.76
N ILE A 374 44.49 10.31 23.50
CA ILE A 374 43.74 9.06 23.32
C ILE A 374 42.23 9.25 23.53
N SER A 375 41.76 9.93 24.59
CA SER A 375 40.34 10.13 24.84
C SER A 375 39.71 11.07 23.81
N LYS A 376 40.41 12.13 23.41
CA LYS A 376 40.01 13.04 22.34
C LYS A 376 39.92 12.31 20.99
N PHE A 377 40.92 11.49 20.71
CA PHE A 377 40.96 10.68 19.51
C PHE A 377 39.81 9.67 19.46
N LEU A 378 39.54 8.98 20.58
CA LEU A 378 38.43 8.02 20.70
C LEU A 378 37.06 8.69 20.55
N ILE A 379 36.83 9.84 21.22
CA ILE A 379 35.56 10.59 21.11
C ILE A 379 35.35 11.07 19.66
N LYS A 380 36.39 11.61 19.02
CA LYS A 380 36.33 12.05 17.62
C LYS A 380 36.06 10.88 16.68
N ARG A 381 36.72 9.72 16.89
CA ARG A 381 36.46 8.50 16.11
C ARG A 381 35.03 8.00 16.28
N LEU A 382 34.52 7.99 17.52
CA LEU A 382 33.17 7.56 17.82
C LEU A 382 32.11 8.47 17.15
N ASN A 383 32.32 9.79 17.21
CA ASN A 383 31.43 10.74 16.51
C ASN A 383 31.43 10.52 14.99
N ASN A 384 32.59 10.36 14.40
CA ASN A 384 32.72 10.11 12.96
C ASN A 384 32.10 8.76 12.58
N PHE A 385 32.38 7.70 13.35
CA PHE A 385 31.78 6.37 13.13
C PHE A 385 30.27 6.45 13.14
N PHE A 386 29.68 7.14 14.13
CA PHE A 386 28.22 7.25 14.21
C PHE A 386 27.62 8.07 13.05
N ALA A 387 28.30 9.16 12.66
CA ALA A 387 27.91 9.95 11.50
C ALA A 387 27.94 9.12 10.21
N TYR A 388 29.02 8.37 9.98
CA TYR A 388 29.13 7.46 8.84
C TYR A 388 28.09 6.34 8.90
N ALA A 389 27.83 5.75 10.06
CA ALA A 389 26.82 4.71 10.22
C ALA A 389 25.41 5.19 9.80
N ILE A 390 25.05 6.44 10.14
CA ILE A 390 23.77 7.04 9.73
C ILE A 390 23.71 7.21 8.20
N VAL A 391 24.77 7.77 7.60
CA VAL A 391 24.83 7.99 6.14
C VAL A 391 24.80 6.65 5.40
N ILE A 392 25.60 5.68 5.82
CA ILE A 392 25.64 4.34 5.24
C ILE A 392 24.25 3.67 5.36
N ASN A 393 23.57 3.79 6.50
CA ASN A 393 22.23 3.26 6.68
C ASN A 393 21.25 3.84 5.65
N LEU A 394 21.25 5.15 5.42
CA LEU A 394 20.37 5.79 4.45
C LEU A 394 20.69 5.35 3.00
N ILE A 395 21.98 5.24 2.67
CA ILE A 395 22.43 4.77 1.34
C ILE A 395 22.04 3.32 1.11
N LEU A 396 22.25 2.44 2.10
CA LEU A 396 21.86 1.02 2.00
C LEU A 396 20.34 0.85 1.89
N ASN A 397 19.57 1.60 2.68
CA ASN A 397 18.13 1.60 2.58
C ASN A 397 17.65 2.03 1.18
N LEU A 398 18.24 3.10 0.63
CA LEU A 398 17.92 3.57 -0.71
C LEU A 398 18.29 2.52 -1.77
N PHE A 399 19.46 1.91 -1.67
CA PHE A 399 19.90 0.84 -2.57
C PHE A 399 18.93 -0.35 -2.55
N LEU A 400 18.55 -0.82 -1.35
CA LEU A 400 17.59 -1.92 -1.19
C LEU A 400 16.19 -1.53 -1.70
N THR A 401 15.80 -0.27 -1.57
CA THR A 401 14.55 0.25 -2.11
C THR A 401 14.55 0.23 -3.63
N LEU A 402 15.61 0.73 -4.27
CA LEU A 402 15.75 0.70 -5.73
C LEU A 402 15.79 -0.73 -6.25
N PHE A 403 16.48 -1.64 -5.56
CA PHE A 403 16.50 -3.06 -5.92
C PHE A 403 15.11 -3.70 -5.84
N LYS A 404 14.35 -3.46 -4.75
CA LYS A 404 12.97 -3.96 -4.65
C LYS A 404 12.05 -3.34 -5.70
N LEU A 405 12.22 -2.07 -6.01
CA LEU A 405 11.45 -1.38 -7.03
C LEU A 405 11.72 -1.98 -8.42
N TYR A 406 12.99 -2.27 -8.73
CA TYR A 406 13.39 -2.99 -9.94
C TYR A 406 12.71 -4.37 -10.03
N LEU A 407 12.74 -5.17 -8.95
CA LEU A 407 12.04 -6.45 -8.92
C LEU A 407 10.52 -6.30 -9.09
N SER A 408 9.95 -5.26 -8.51
CA SER A 408 8.51 -4.98 -8.58
C SER A 408 8.06 -4.58 -9.98
N TYR A 409 8.92 -3.93 -10.77
CA TYR A 409 8.62 -3.57 -12.16
C TYR A 409 8.21 -4.81 -13.00
N TYR A 410 8.90 -5.93 -12.82
CA TYR A 410 8.64 -7.16 -13.57
C TYR A 410 7.54 -8.06 -12.97
N ASN A 411 6.85 -7.59 -11.93
CA ASN A 411 5.88 -8.41 -11.20
C ASN A 411 4.42 -8.23 -11.69
N TYR A 412 4.24 -7.67 -12.90
CA TYR A 412 2.91 -7.37 -13.46
C TYR A 412 2.77 -7.83 -14.91
N PRO A 413 3.00 -9.13 -15.22
CA PRO A 413 2.95 -9.62 -16.59
C PRO A 413 1.59 -9.46 -17.26
N GLY A 414 0.47 -9.56 -16.51
CA GLY A 414 -0.88 -9.39 -17.04
C GLY A 414 -1.16 -7.97 -17.53
N GLY A 415 -0.68 -6.94 -16.81
CA GLY A 415 -0.82 -5.56 -17.24
C GLY A 415 -0.01 -5.26 -18.50
N GLN A 416 1.22 -5.78 -18.58
CA GLN A 416 2.05 -5.67 -19.78
C GLN A 416 1.44 -6.40 -20.98
N ALA A 417 0.90 -7.61 -20.74
CA ALA A 417 0.26 -8.39 -21.80
C ALA A 417 -0.92 -7.63 -22.40
N LEU A 418 -1.76 -7.03 -21.56
CA LEU A 418 -2.94 -6.31 -22.05
C LEU A 418 -2.58 -5.00 -22.77
N MET A 419 -1.57 -4.27 -22.30
CA MET A 419 -1.09 -3.08 -23.02
C MET A 419 -0.55 -3.42 -24.40
N ASN A 420 0.33 -4.44 -24.50
CA ASN A 420 0.88 -4.88 -25.78
C ASN A 420 -0.22 -5.40 -26.74
N LEU A 421 -1.22 -6.10 -26.20
CA LEU A 421 -2.36 -6.56 -26.99
C LEU A 421 -3.18 -5.38 -27.51
N ASN A 422 -3.51 -4.40 -26.66
CA ASN A 422 -4.27 -3.23 -27.08
C ASN A 422 -3.53 -2.43 -28.16
N GLU A 423 -2.21 -2.28 -28.05
CA GLU A 423 -1.39 -1.63 -29.07
C GLU A 423 -1.45 -2.40 -30.40
N ALA A 424 -1.35 -3.74 -30.37
CA ALA A 424 -1.43 -4.58 -31.57
C ALA A 424 -2.81 -4.48 -32.23
N ILE A 425 -3.88 -4.58 -31.44
CA ILE A 425 -5.25 -4.45 -31.95
C ILE A 425 -5.47 -3.06 -32.55
N HIS A 426 -4.99 -2.02 -31.91
CA HIS A 426 -5.13 -0.63 -32.42
C HIS A 426 -4.40 -0.43 -33.75
N PHE A 427 -3.23 -1.04 -33.90
CA PHE A 427 -2.44 -0.97 -35.14
C PHE A 427 -3.11 -1.73 -36.30
N ASP A 428 -3.63 -2.94 -36.04
CA ASP A 428 -4.24 -3.79 -37.07
C ASP A 428 -5.64 -3.33 -37.50
N PHE A 429 -6.39 -2.63 -36.61
CA PHE A 429 -7.83 -2.40 -36.78
C PHE A 429 -8.30 -0.96 -36.75
N SER A 430 -7.42 0.03 -36.95
CA SER A 430 -7.82 1.45 -36.98
C SER A 430 -8.96 1.79 -37.96
N ASN A 431 -9.36 0.85 -38.86
CA ASN A 431 -10.38 1.05 -39.88
C ASN A 431 -11.44 -0.08 -39.99
N ARG A 432 -11.54 -1.02 -39.07
CA ARG A 432 -12.50 -2.14 -39.14
C ARG A 432 -13.38 -2.23 -37.90
N SER A 433 -14.67 -2.52 -38.10
CA SER A 433 -15.69 -2.71 -37.06
C SER A 433 -15.80 -4.19 -36.60
N GLU A 434 -14.71 -4.93 -36.57
CA GLU A 434 -14.72 -6.35 -36.19
C GLU A 434 -15.02 -6.53 -34.72
N LYS A 435 -15.80 -7.54 -34.37
CA LYS A 435 -16.06 -7.95 -32.99
C LYS A 435 -14.88 -8.80 -32.48
N ILE A 436 -14.20 -8.31 -31.45
CA ILE A 436 -13.01 -8.94 -30.89
C ILE A 436 -13.32 -9.51 -29.51
N GLY A 437 -12.90 -10.76 -29.26
CA GLY A 437 -12.94 -11.40 -27.96
C GLY A 437 -11.55 -11.58 -27.38
N VAL A 438 -11.37 -11.38 -26.07
CA VAL A 438 -10.10 -11.57 -25.36
C VAL A 438 -10.35 -12.45 -24.14
N TYR A 439 -9.73 -13.61 -24.11
CA TYR A 439 -9.67 -14.45 -22.92
C TYR A 439 -8.44 -14.09 -22.07
N VAL A 440 -8.64 -13.96 -20.76
CA VAL A 440 -7.61 -13.56 -19.80
C VAL A 440 -7.52 -14.62 -18.71
N CYS A 441 -6.40 -15.36 -18.66
CA CYS A 441 -6.17 -16.37 -17.64
C CYS A 441 -6.03 -15.79 -16.23
N ASP A 442 -6.14 -16.64 -15.21
CA ASP A 442 -6.06 -16.26 -13.79
C ASP A 442 -4.81 -15.46 -13.44
N LEU A 443 -3.64 -15.87 -13.93
CA LEU A 443 -2.38 -15.16 -13.66
C LEU A 443 -2.42 -13.73 -14.23
N ALA A 444 -2.89 -13.56 -15.46
CA ALA A 444 -3.01 -12.25 -16.07
C ALA A 444 -4.03 -11.38 -15.33
N ALA A 445 -5.18 -11.95 -14.96
CA ALA A 445 -6.21 -11.26 -14.17
C ALA A 445 -5.69 -10.82 -12.79
N GLN A 446 -4.81 -11.62 -12.15
CA GLN A 446 -4.24 -11.33 -10.84
C GLN A 446 -3.05 -10.35 -10.88
N SER A 447 -2.42 -10.14 -12.04
CA SER A 447 -1.16 -9.42 -12.17
C SER A 447 -1.21 -8.22 -13.12
N GLY A 448 -2.25 -7.40 -13.00
CA GLY A 448 -2.28 -6.10 -13.66
C GLY A 448 -3.49 -5.85 -14.57
N PHE A 449 -4.37 -6.81 -14.75
CA PHE A 449 -5.60 -6.61 -15.49
C PHE A 449 -6.56 -5.69 -14.71
N THR A 450 -7.07 -4.63 -15.35
CA THR A 450 -8.09 -3.74 -14.79
C THR A 450 -9.02 -3.23 -15.89
N ARG A 451 -10.24 -2.83 -15.54
CA ARG A 451 -11.19 -2.21 -16.48
C ARG A 451 -10.67 -0.90 -17.06
N PHE A 452 -9.70 -0.25 -16.42
CA PHE A 452 -9.01 0.91 -16.97
C PHE A 452 -8.15 0.58 -18.19
N LEU A 453 -7.77 -0.70 -18.38
CA LEU A 453 -7.03 -1.19 -19.54
C LEU A 453 -7.96 -1.79 -20.60
N GLU A 454 -9.26 -1.95 -20.31
CA GLU A 454 -10.21 -2.47 -21.29
C GLU A 454 -10.49 -1.42 -22.37
N SER A 455 -10.35 -1.82 -23.63
CA SER A 455 -10.71 -1.02 -24.80
C SER A 455 -12.21 -1.13 -25.09
N ASN A 456 -12.81 -0.06 -25.63
CA ASN A 456 -14.20 -0.08 -26.08
C ASN A 456 -14.33 -1.04 -27.26
N ASN A 457 -15.49 -1.72 -27.37
CA ASN A 457 -15.83 -2.68 -28.44
C ASN A 457 -15.06 -4.02 -28.41
N ILE A 458 -14.32 -4.31 -27.32
CA ILE A 458 -13.69 -5.61 -27.10
C ILE A 458 -14.39 -6.31 -25.93
N TYR A 459 -14.74 -7.58 -26.14
CA TYR A 459 -15.29 -8.44 -25.09
C TYR A 459 -14.17 -9.12 -24.33
N TYR A 460 -14.09 -8.93 -22.99
CA TYR A 460 -13.08 -9.56 -22.13
C TYR A 460 -13.73 -10.62 -21.25
N ASP A 461 -13.19 -11.84 -21.30
CA ASP A 461 -13.59 -12.93 -20.43
C ASP A 461 -12.46 -13.28 -19.46
N LYS A 462 -12.78 -13.28 -18.16
CA LYS A 462 -11.88 -13.57 -17.03
C LYS A 462 -12.31 -14.82 -16.25
N GLU A 463 -13.23 -15.58 -16.77
CA GLU A 463 -13.68 -16.80 -16.10
C GLU A 463 -12.52 -17.81 -15.98
N PRO A 464 -12.45 -18.61 -14.90
CA PRO A 464 -11.30 -19.49 -14.62
C PRO A 464 -11.00 -20.52 -15.71
N LYS A 465 -11.98 -20.85 -16.54
CA LYS A 465 -11.85 -21.78 -17.66
C LYS A 465 -12.25 -21.10 -18.96
N PHE A 466 -11.42 -21.27 -19.97
CA PHE A 466 -11.75 -20.85 -21.32
C PHE A 466 -12.95 -21.66 -21.83
N ASP A 467 -13.96 -20.98 -22.37
CA ASP A 467 -15.11 -21.57 -23.04
C ASP A 467 -15.35 -20.83 -24.35
N TYR A 468 -15.17 -21.54 -25.48
CA TYR A 468 -15.33 -20.98 -26.81
C TYR A 468 -16.74 -20.44 -27.05
N ASN A 469 -17.79 -21.07 -26.49
CA ASN A 469 -19.17 -20.66 -26.69
C ASN A 469 -19.42 -19.22 -26.25
N ARG A 470 -18.63 -18.68 -25.33
CA ARG A 470 -18.71 -17.28 -24.87
C ARG A 470 -18.18 -16.28 -25.90
N PHE A 471 -17.51 -16.78 -26.94
CA PHE A 471 -16.89 -15.97 -28.01
C PHE A 471 -17.55 -16.21 -29.38
N GLU A 472 -18.69 -16.91 -29.47
CA GLU A 472 -19.38 -17.22 -30.74
C GLU A 472 -19.69 -15.98 -31.59
N GLU A 473 -19.93 -14.83 -30.96
CA GLU A 473 -20.17 -13.56 -31.64
C GLU A 473 -18.90 -12.83 -32.06
N SER A 474 -17.72 -13.33 -31.68
CA SER A 474 -16.44 -12.69 -31.97
C SER A 474 -15.88 -13.20 -33.29
N GLU A 475 -15.49 -12.29 -34.18
CA GLU A 475 -14.85 -12.59 -35.45
C GLU A 475 -13.38 -13.00 -35.27
N ARG A 476 -12.76 -12.50 -34.17
CA ARG A 476 -11.41 -12.87 -33.74
C ARG A 476 -11.32 -13.04 -32.25
N ILE A 477 -10.48 -13.98 -31.83
CA ILE A 477 -10.26 -14.30 -30.43
C ILE A 477 -8.77 -14.17 -30.12
N TYR A 478 -8.46 -13.44 -29.03
CA TYR A 478 -7.12 -13.38 -28.47
C TYR A 478 -7.09 -14.15 -27.14
N LEU A 479 -6.08 -14.98 -26.97
CA LEU A 479 -5.89 -15.78 -25.78
C LEU A 479 -4.65 -15.31 -25.03
N ILE A 480 -4.83 -14.83 -23.77
CA ILE A 480 -3.73 -14.56 -22.85
C ILE A 480 -3.69 -15.67 -21.82
N PHE A 481 -2.66 -16.52 -21.85
CA PHE A 481 -2.58 -17.67 -20.96
C PHE A 481 -1.15 -18.03 -20.54
N GLU A 482 -1.04 -18.88 -19.52
CA GLU A 482 0.22 -19.40 -19.02
C GLU A 482 0.70 -20.58 -19.88
N PRO A 483 2.03 -20.75 -20.05
CA PRO A 483 2.60 -21.87 -20.85
C PRO A 483 2.09 -23.26 -20.45
N LYS A 484 1.82 -23.46 -19.15
CA LYS A 484 1.33 -24.73 -18.61
C LYS A 484 -0.05 -25.15 -19.14
N HIS A 485 -0.85 -24.19 -19.61
CA HIS A 485 -2.20 -24.42 -20.14
C HIS A 485 -2.24 -24.54 -21.66
N PHE A 486 -1.05 -24.53 -22.33
CA PHE A 486 -1.00 -24.62 -23.79
C PHE A 486 -1.76 -25.85 -24.30
N GLY A 487 -1.45 -27.04 -23.79
CA GLY A 487 -2.10 -28.29 -24.18
C GLY A 487 -3.57 -28.43 -23.77
N GLU A 488 -4.09 -27.54 -22.93
CA GLU A 488 -5.50 -27.53 -22.54
C GLU A 488 -6.38 -26.74 -23.52
N TYR A 489 -5.80 -25.73 -24.20
CA TYR A 489 -6.52 -24.82 -25.09
C TYR A 489 -6.14 -24.96 -26.56
N LEU A 490 -4.88 -25.33 -26.83
CA LEU A 490 -4.30 -25.37 -28.16
C LEU A 490 -3.67 -26.73 -28.45
N ALA A 491 -3.81 -27.23 -29.68
CA ALA A 491 -3.11 -28.38 -30.19
C ALA A 491 -2.02 -27.92 -31.17
N GLU A 492 -0.85 -28.57 -31.15
CA GLU A 492 0.19 -28.34 -32.15
C GLU A 492 -0.32 -28.68 -33.55
N SER A 493 -0.10 -27.79 -34.50
CA SER A 493 -0.37 -28.05 -35.92
C SER A 493 0.82 -28.82 -36.53
N SER A 494 0.55 -29.90 -37.26
CA SER A 494 1.58 -30.69 -37.88
C SER A 494 2.35 -29.99 -39.01
N ASP A 495 1.90 -28.80 -39.43
CA ASP A 495 2.38 -28.19 -40.67
C ASP A 495 3.44 -27.10 -40.47
N THR A 496 3.49 -26.47 -39.29
CA THR A 496 4.52 -25.45 -38.96
C THR A 496 4.71 -25.31 -37.43
N ILE A 497 5.97 -25.12 -37.00
CA ILE A 497 6.36 -24.94 -35.56
C ILE A 497 5.74 -23.68 -34.91
N SER A 498 5.09 -22.81 -35.69
CA SER A 498 4.59 -21.51 -35.27
C SER A 498 3.06 -21.40 -35.17
N GLU A 499 2.31 -22.42 -35.56
CA GLU A 499 0.86 -22.41 -35.56
C GLU A 499 0.27 -23.46 -34.60
N ALA A 500 -0.80 -23.11 -33.91
CA ALA A 500 -1.56 -24.02 -33.07
C ALA A 500 -3.04 -24.00 -33.50
N ARG A 501 -3.80 -25.03 -33.14
CA ARG A 501 -5.26 -25.09 -33.40
C ARG A 501 -6.02 -25.07 -32.08
N LEU A 502 -7.16 -24.39 -32.06
CA LEU A 502 -8.03 -24.36 -30.89
C LEU A 502 -8.64 -25.76 -30.67
N LEU A 503 -8.48 -26.35 -29.49
CA LEU A 503 -8.95 -27.71 -29.19
C LEU A 503 -10.46 -27.91 -29.36
N HIS A 504 -11.25 -26.88 -29.10
CA HIS A 504 -12.72 -26.94 -29.23
C HIS A 504 -13.21 -26.78 -30.68
N ASN A 505 -12.38 -26.21 -31.55
CA ASN A 505 -12.70 -26.08 -32.97
C ASN A 505 -11.43 -26.16 -33.80
N ASN A 506 -11.16 -27.34 -34.34
CA ASN A 506 -9.96 -27.64 -35.14
C ASN A 506 -9.82 -26.81 -36.44
N ALA A 507 -10.87 -26.11 -36.85
CA ALA A 507 -10.85 -25.19 -37.99
C ALA A 507 -10.19 -23.86 -37.67
N ILE A 508 -10.13 -23.49 -36.39
CA ILE A 508 -9.58 -22.21 -35.95
C ILE A 508 -8.07 -22.34 -35.75
N ARG A 509 -7.33 -21.53 -36.49
CA ARG A 509 -5.85 -21.46 -36.40
C ARG A 509 -5.46 -20.34 -35.46
N CYS A 510 -4.49 -20.63 -34.59
CA CYS A 510 -3.95 -19.68 -33.63
C CYS A 510 -2.46 -19.45 -33.89
N ARG A 511 -2.03 -18.19 -33.93
CA ARG A 511 -0.62 -17.82 -34.08
C ARG A 511 -0.13 -17.03 -32.86
N PRO A 512 1.10 -17.26 -32.39
CA PRO A 512 1.67 -16.49 -31.31
C PRO A 512 1.96 -15.05 -31.77
N ILE A 513 1.59 -14.05 -30.96
CA ILE A 513 1.87 -12.64 -31.21
C ILE A 513 2.98 -12.15 -30.29
N TYR A 514 2.84 -12.39 -28.99
CA TYR A 514 3.76 -11.92 -27.97
C TYR A 514 4.05 -12.97 -26.92
N THR A 515 5.26 -12.89 -26.36
CA THR A 515 5.67 -13.61 -25.15
C THR A 515 6.09 -12.61 -24.10
N ILE A 516 5.42 -12.60 -22.97
CA ILE A 516 5.75 -11.74 -21.84
C ILE A 516 6.65 -12.51 -20.87
N LEU A 517 7.86 -12.01 -20.68
CA LEU A 517 8.85 -12.59 -19.78
C LEU A 517 8.75 -11.89 -18.41
N ALA A 518 8.51 -12.67 -17.38
CA ALA A 518 8.67 -12.20 -15.99
C ALA A 518 10.04 -12.66 -15.45
N LEU A 519 10.57 -11.92 -14.49
CA LEU A 519 11.90 -12.16 -13.93
C LEU A 519 11.90 -13.46 -13.13
N LYS A 520 12.73 -14.45 -13.53
CA LYS A 520 13.01 -15.62 -12.68
C LYS A 520 13.84 -15.16 -11.50
N ALA A 521 13.25 -15.04 -10.33
CA ALA A 521 13.97 -14.76 -9.09
C ALA A 521 14.77 -15.99 -8.66
N LYS A 522 15.92 -16.24 -9.29
CA LYS A 522 16.89 -17.29 -8.88
C LYS A 522 17.48 -17.03 -7.47
N PHE A 523 17.27 -15.86 -6.87
CA PHE A 523 17.91 -15.45 -5.63
C PHE A 523 17.16 -15.81 -4.33
N PHE A 524 15.91 -16.22 -4.42
CA PHE A 524 15.17 -16.71 -3.26
C PHE A 524 14.69 -18.12 -3.57
N ASN A 525 15.09 -19.08 -2.77
CA ASN A 525 14.76 -20.50 -2.77
C ASN A 525 13.25 -20.78 -2.93
N ALA A 526 12.68 -20.40 -4.04
CA ALA A 526 11.34 -20.78 -4.43
C ALA A 526 11.50 -21.50 -5.78
N ASN A 527 11.14 -22.76 -5.79
CA ASN A 527 10.96 -23.60 -6.99
C ASN A 527 9.88 -23.05 -7.96
N ASN A 528 9.49 -21.78 -7.79
CA ASN A 528 8.49 -21.13 -8.62
C ASN A 528 9.21 -20.26 -9.64
N SER A 529 9.37 -20.84 -10.83
CA SER A 529 9.59 -20.04 -12.04
C SER A 529 8.53 -18.95 -12.10
N ILE A 530 8.94 -17.68 -12.21
CA ILE A 530 7.99 -16.59 -12.48
C ILE A 530 7.36 -16.91 -13.84
N PRO A 531 6.04 -17.09 -13.92
CA PRO A 531 5.40 -17.51 -15.15
C PRO A 531 5.51 -16.41 -16.20
N SER A 532 5.77 -16.82 -17.43
CA SER A 532 5.58 -16.01 -18.62
C SER A 532 4.14 -16.13 -19.09
N LEU A 533 3.65 -15.13 -19.80
CA LEU A 533 2.37 -15.17 -20.48
C LEU A 533 2.59 -15.23 -21.98
N PHE A 534 1.77 -16.01 -22.64
CA PHE A 534 1.67 -16.04 -24.10
C PHE A 534 0.41 -15.33 -24.56
N ILE A 535 0.52 -14.61 -25.68
CA ILE A 535 -0.63 -14.02 -26.38
C ILE A 535 -0.73 -14.66 -27.75
N TYR A 536 -1.86 -15.30 -28.01
CA TYR A 536 -2.18 -15.91 -29.30
C TYR A 536 -3.38 -15.20 -29.93
N GLN A 537 -3.32 -15.00 -31.22
CA GLN A 537 -4.44 -14.59 -32.06
C GLN A 537 -5.01 -15.83 -32.72
N CYS A 538 -6.33 -16.03 -32.64
CA CYS A 538 -7.06 -17.11 -33.27
C CYS A 538 -8.08 -16.50 -34.27
N ASP A 539 -8.02 -16.96 -35.54
CA ASP A 539 -8.85 -16.50 -36.66
C ASP A 539 -9.72 -17.65 -37.19
#